data_9f16762900708a8999d9218605ec5baf
#
_entry.id   9f16762900708a8999d9218605ec5baf
#
_cell.length_a   1.000
_cell.length_b   1.000
_cell.length_c   1.000
_cell.angle_alpha   90.00
_cell.angle_beta   90.00
_cell.angle_gamma   90.00
#
_symmetry.space_group_name_H-M   'P 1'
#
loop_
_entity.id
_entity.type
_entity.pdbx_description
1 polymer ?
#
loop_
_entity_poly.entity_id
_entity_poly.type
_entity_poly.pdbx_seq_one_letter_code
_entity_poly.pdbx_strand_id
1 'polypeptide(L)'
;YGPVYPFSESFQKMAGNPCDFWGLTRQVEIKKSQLLPDKPDSYIRAHIQSFFIVLRRPVIESEGFEKYWKDLHYYDKFLEEVNWHETQFTAYLESLGFSWDTVFKPEGIMNPSYYQAYDYINCRYPLVKRKLFSSSPEVWTEVTGGEIPRLVMEKLEKLGYPVSEIYEDLLGTTQLSVLNSNIHFNQVILDDRSENIDKVLESKKIAAIFFAYYEDSVDKYIPYIRNLPSKTHICLISTSNETLEAYRKAFSHYDLDIEYRIKINKGRDFAAYCIAARDIFDQYDYICCVKDKKSPQLMQIVGDSFDRLCWNGVLFSKDYVNNCISLLSREQSLGMIFSPPPNFGPFTTIGDEIGPNLSAFEKLWEKLGINVPVEKGQVVAPFGSVFWIKKEASRTILSRSWTYDEMPKEPLAPDGTLLHGIERIWAYAAQNDGYYPLIAIPSSLSDVYYGNTFLRLRDLNACLFKRYDPHSHQSMLKIVGPSDDQKNINQISVLKLIKYCFFAKFLSGKRKEHYRKKLQVYLKKFM
;
A
#
# COMPACT_ATOMS: atom_id res chain seq x y z
N TYR A 1 -4.21 20.00 -1.24
CA TYR A 1 -5.65 19.92 -1.42
C TYR A 1 -6.33 21.07 -0.69
N GLY A 2 -7.40 21.59 -1.22
CA GLY A 2 -8.17 22.70 -0.67
C GLY A 2 -8.78 23.61 -1.75
N PRO A 3 -9.48 24.67 -1.31
CA PRO A 3 -9.72 25.04 0.09
C PRO A 3 -10.75 24.12 0.79
N VAL A 4 -10.40 23.63 1.96
CA VAL A 4 -11.32 22.87 2.85
C VAL A 4 -12.27 23.84 3.56
N TYR A 5 -11.78 25.03 3.85
CA TYR A 5 -12.53 26.16 4.39
C TYR A 5 -12.24 27.42 3.57
N PRO A 6 -13.16 28.40 3.51
CA PRO A 6 -12.96 29.60 2.72
C PRO A 6 -11.70 30.38 3.16
N PHE A 7 -10.86 30.76 2.21
CA PHE A 7 -9.69 31.62 2.49
C PHE A 7 -10.06 32.97 3.11
N SER A 8 -11.28 33.47 2.85
CA SER A 8 -11.79 34.70 3.45
C SER A 8 -11.67 34.72 4.98
N GLU A 9 -11.80 33.58 5.65
CA GLU A 9 -11.63 33.49 7.11
C GLU A 9 -10.18 33.77 7.52
N SER A 10 -9.20 33.27 6.78
CA SER A 10 -7.78 33.54 7.02
C SER A 10 -7.46 35.03 6.76
N PHE A 11 -8.01 35.60 5.69
CA PHE A 11 -7.86 37.02 5.39
C PHE A 11 -8.50 37.91 6.48
N GLN A 12 -9.68 37.57 6.98
CA GLN A 12 -10.34 38.28 8.06
C GLN A 12 -9.50 38.27 9.36
N LYS A 13 -8.92 37.12 9.73
CA LYS A 13 -8.02 37.00 10.88
C LYS A 13 -6.79 37.91 10.76
N MET A 14 -6.31 38.16 9.55
CA MET A 14 -5.12 38.95 9.28
C MET A 14 -5.42 40.40 8.89
N ALA A 15 -6.69 40.79 8.72
CA ALA A 15 -7.08 42.13 8.28
C ALA A 15 -6.61 43.23 9.22
N GLY A 16 -6.70 43.01 10.54
CA GLY A 16 -6.26 43.96 11.59
C GLY A 16 -4.78 43.79 12.02
N ASN A 17 -4.06 42.84 11.47
CA ASN A 17 -2.66 42.60 11.82
C ASN A 17 -1.75 43.54 11.00
N PRO A 18 -0.84 44.33 11.63
CA PRO A 18 -0.05 45.35 10.95
C PRO A 18 1.15 44.81 10.16
N CYS A 19 1.37 43.48 10.14
CA CYS A 19 2.52 42.88 9.42
C CYS A 19 2.51 43.18 7.92
N ASP A 20 3.68 43.25 7.31
CA ASP A 20 3.88 43.54 5.88
C ASP A 20 3.65 42.33 4.97
N PHE A 21 3.85 41.13 5.50
CA PHE A 21 3.52 39.88 4.83
C PHE A 21 3.13 38.79 5.82
N TRP A 22 2.41 37.78 5.34
CA TRP A 22 1.96 36.71 6.23
C TRP A 22 1.73 35.40 5.48
N GLY A 23 1.70 34.28 6.22
CA GLY A 23 1.39 32.96 5.70
C GLY A 23 0.33 32.24 6.52
N LEU A 24 -0.10 31.06 6.07
CA LEU A 24 -1.02 30.24 6.85
C LEU A 24 -0.35 29.70 8.10
N THR A 25 0.87 29.19 8.01
CA THR A 25 1.62 28.67 9.15
C THR A 25 3.13 28.86 8.95
N ARG A 26 3.88 28.70 10.03
CA ARG A 26 5.32 28.85 10.07
C ARG A 26 6.01 27.58 10.54
N GLN A 27 7.24 27.39 10.11
CA GLN A 27 8.20 26.56 10.80
C GLN A 27 8.77 27.35 11.97
N VAL A 28 8.80 26.77 13.16
CA VAL A 28 9.49 27.36 14.31
C VAL A 28 11.00 27.23 14.17
N GLU A 29 11.76 28.07 14.90
CA GLU A 29 13.21 27.93 14.93
C GLU A 29 13.63 26.57 15.53
N ILE A 30 14.56 25.89 14.88
CA ILE A 30 15.06 24.59 15.31
C ILE A 30 16.58 24.59 15.27
N LYS A 31 17.20 24.16 16.36
CA LYS A 31 18.63 23.87 16.40
C LYS A 31 18.90 22.63 15.55
N LYS A 32 19.82 22.71 14.57
CA LYS A 32 20.18 21.55 13.74
C LYS A 32 20.80 20.40 14.54
N SER A 33 21.38 20.68 15.73
CA SER A 33 21.80 19.64 16.68
C SER A 33 20.66 18.71 17.13
N GLN A 34 19.41 19.16 17.06
CA GLN A 34 18.23 18.33 17.34
C GLN A 34 17.90 17.38 16.18
N LEU A 35 18.34 17.73 14.96
CA LEU A 35 18.10 16.96 13.74
C LEU A 35 19.35 16.20 13.25
N LEU A 36 20.52 16.81 13.45
CA LEU A 36 21.84 16.34 13.01
C LEU A 36 22.85 16.57 14.13
N PRO A 37 23.08 15.57 15.01
CA PRO A 37 24.01 15.70 16.14
C PRO A 37 25.42 16.18 15.77
N ASP A 38 25.85 15.88 14.54
CA ASP A 38 27.18 16.22 14.02
C ASP A 38 27.33 17.69 13.59
N LYS A 39 26.27 18.52 13.69
CA LYS A 39 26.26 19.93 13.30
C LYS A 39 25.65 20.82 14.39
N PRO A 40 26.27 20.92 15.56
CA PRO A 40 25.66 21.53 16.76
C PRO A 40 25.35 23.04 16.63
N ASP A 41 26.04 23.80 15.78
CA ASP A 41 25.98 25.27 15.75
C ASP A 41 25.11 25.87 14.63
N SER A 42 24.32 25.05 13.96
CA SER A 42 23.47 25.54 12.87
C SER A 42 21.98 25.47 13.24
N TYR A 43 21.24 26.51 12.82
CA TYR A 43 19.81 26.66 13.07
C TYR A 43 19.04 26.66 11.75
N ILE A 44 17.81 26.13 11.77
CA ILE A 44 16.79 26.49 10.79
C ILE A 44 16.02 27.65 11.45
N ARG A 45 16.10 28.85 10.88
CA ARG A 45 15.38 30.01 11.37
C ARG A 45 13.88 29.81 11.25
N ALA A 46 13.11 30.46 12.11
CA ALA A 46 11.68 30.55 11.95
C ALA A 46 11.35 31.18 10.59
N HIS A 47 10.43 30.60 9.85
CA HIS A 47 10.04 31.10 8.53
C HIS A 47 8.60 30.70 8.18
N ILE A 48 7.96 31.49 7.33
CA ILE A 48 6.64 31.13 6.74
C ILE A 48 6.84 29.92 5.82
N GLN A 49 5.98 28.93 5.93
CA GLN A 49 5.98 27.81 4.99
C GLN A 49 5.52 28.29 3.58
N SER A 50 6.33 28.07 2.57
CA SER A 50 6.26 28.71 1.24
C SER A 50 5.02 28.40 0.42
N PHE A 51 4.26 27.36 0.74
CA PHE A 51 3.09 26.94 -0.06
C PHE A 51 1.90 27.91 -0.01
N PHE A 52 1.91 28.90 0.92
CA PHE A 52 0.93 29.99 0.98
C PHE A 52 1.53 31.22 1.65
N ILE A 53 1.78 32.26 0.89
CA ILE A 53 2.31 33.54 1.35
C ILE A 53 1.47 34.67 0.78
N VAL A 54 1.09 35.62 1.60
CA VAL A 54 0.45 36.86 1.19
C VAL A 54 1.40 38.03 1.45
N LEU A 55 1.72 38.75 0.39
CA LEU A 55 2.60 39.91 0.40
C LEU A 55 1.72 41.17 0.25
N ARG A 56 1.91 42.15 1.14
CA ARG A 56 1.24 43.43 1.02
C ARG A 56 2.02 44.37 0.09
N ARG A 57 1.37 45.41 -0.36
CA ARG A 57 1.89 46.36 -1.34
C ARG A 57 3.30 46.89 -1.03
N PRO A 58 3.63 47.31 0.21
CA PRO A 58 4.98 47.81 0.54
C PRO A 58 6.09 46.78 0.22
N VAL A 59 5.85 45.48 0.42
CA VAL A 59 6.81 44.44 0.11
C VAL A 59 6.99 44.29 -1.41
N ILE A 60 5.85 44.19 -2.14
CA ILE A 60 5.86 43.93 -3.58
C ILE A 60 6.49 45.08 -4.37
N GLU A 61 6.30 46.32 -3.92
CA GLU A 61 6.83 47.54 -4.57
C GLU A 61 8.29 47.87 -4.16
N SER A 62 8.91 47.05 -3.27
CA SER A 62 10.27 47.30 -2.83
C SER A 62 11.33 46.83 -3.84
N GLU A 63 12.38 47.62 -4.00
CA GLU A 63 13.55 47.24 -4.82
C GLU A 63 14.17 45.92 -4.34
N GLY A 64 14.15 45.66 -3.02
CA GLY A 64 14.67 44.43 -2.44
C GLY A 64 13.88 43.19 -2.88
N PHE A 65 12.56 43.29 -2.96
CA PHE A 65 11.73 42.19 -3.46
C PHE A 65 11.98 41.92 -4.96
N GLU A 66 12.06 42.97 -5.76
CA GLU A 66 12.39 42.83 -7.19
C GLU A 66 13.77 42.21 -7.39
N LYS A 67 14.76 42.68 -6.59
CA LYS A 67 16.12 42.13 -6.60
C LYS A 67 16.16 40.65 -6.25
N TYR A 68 15.41 40.22 -5.21
CA TYR A 68 15.33 38.80 -4.83
C TYR A 68 14.97 37.91 -6.02
N TRP A 69 13.94 38.28 -6.75
CA TRP A 69 13.46 37.50 -7.89
C TRP A 69 14.40 37.56 -9.09
N LYS A 70 15.09 38.67 -9.33
CA LYS A 70 16.09 38.80 -10.39
C LYS A 70 17.32 37.96 -10.12
N ASP A 71 17.73 37.85 -8.86
CA ASP A 71 18.92 37.14 -8.44
C ASP A 71 18.65 35.69 -8.04
N LEU A 72 17.39 35.21 -8.16
CA LEU A 72 16.99 33.88 -7.74
C LEU A 72 17.75 32.81 -8.51
N HIS A 73 18.49 31.99 -7.77
CA HIS A 73 19.22 30.86 -8.34
C HIS A 73 18.31 29.65 -8.42
N TYR A 74 18.37 28.91 -9.52
CA TYR A 74 17.65 27.66 -9.72
C TYR A 74 18.49 26.47 -9.22
N TYR A 75 17.87 25.55 -8.50
CA TYR A 75 18.49 24.32 -8.00
C TYR A 75 17.75 23.10 -8.56
N ASP A 76 18.52 22.09 -9.00
CA ASP A 76 17.93 20.85 -9.54
C ASP A 76 17.33 19.93 -8.46
N LYS A 77 17.76 20.11 -7.20
CA LYS A 77 17.33 19.25 -6.10
C LYS A 77 16.36 19.97 -5.18
N PHE A 78 15.21 19.32 -4.96
CA PHE A 78 14.16 19.83 -4.05
C PHE A 78 14.67 20.30 -2.68
N LEU A 79 15.58 19.55 -2.03
CA LEU A 79 16.10 19.93 -0.73
C LEU A 79 17.02 21.17 -0.80
N GLU A 80 17.67 21.42 -1.91
CA GLU A 80 18.47 22.64 -2.13
C GLU A 80 17.53 23.83 -2.29
N GLU A 81 16.43 23.71 -3.05
CA GLU A 81 15.37 24.74 -3.15
C GLU A 81 14.80 25.10 -1.79
N VAL A 82 14.44 24.08 -0.97
CA VAL A 82 13.94 24.31 0.39
C VAL A 82 14.99 25.05 1.25
N ASN A 83 16.24 24.60 1.23
CA ASN A 83 17.30 25.16 2.08
C ASN A 83 17.72 26.59 1.68
N TRP A 84 17.72 26.90 0.41
CA TRP A 84 18.22 28.18 -0.09
C TRP A 84 17.12 29.21 -0.40
N HIS A 85 15.89 28.76 -0.59
CA HIS A 85 14.76 29.66 -0.86
C HIS A 85 13.73 29.64 0.25
N GLU A 86 13.04 28.53 0.53
CA GLU A 86 11.98 28.51 1.53
C GLU A 86 12.44 28.98 2.90
N THR A 87 13.56 28.42 3.40
CA THR A 87 14.06 28.76 4.74
C THR A 87 14.70 30.14 4.84
N GLN A 88 15.05 30.78 3.72
CA GLN A 88 15.75 32.06 3.68
C GLN A 88 14.83 33.23 3.32
N PHE A 89 13.75 33.01 2.60
CA PHE A 89 12.90 34.08 2.08
C PHE A 89 12.34 34.99 3.16
N THR A 90 11.81 34.41 4.23
CA THR A 90 11.30 35.19 5.38
C THR A 90 12.41 36.03 6.01
N ALA A 91 13.56 35.45 6.30
CA ALA A 91 14.70 36.16 6.89
C ALA A 91 15.27 37.24 5.98
N TYR A 92 15.23 37.01 4.66
CA TYR A 92 15.61 38.03 3.69
C TYR A 92 14.70 39.25 3.75
N LEU A 93 13.38 39.06 3.73
CA LEU A 93 12.44 40.18 3.85
C LEU A 93 12.53 40.90 5.21
N GLU A 94 12.76 40.16 6.32
CA GLU A 94 13.06 40.76 7.62
C GLU A 94 14.31 41.66 7.58
N SER A 95 15.36 41.25 6.87
CA SER A 95 16.58 42.04 6.73
C SER A 95 16.38 43.36 5.97
N LEU A 96 15.30 43.47 5.20
CA LEU A 96 14.85 44.70 4.53
C LEU A 96 13.93 45.55 5.42
N GLY A 97 13.64 45.12 6.66
CA GLY A 97 12.81 45.83 7.62
C GLY A 97 11.34 45.45 7.59
N PHE A 98 10.92 44.44 6.80
CA PHE A 98 9.54 44.01 6.75
C PHE A 98 9.15 43.08 7.91
N SER A 99 7.98 43.28 8.47
CA SER A 99 7.41 42.47 9.54
C SER A 99 6.51 41.36 9.00
N TRP A 100 6.46 40.23 9.70
CA TRP A 100 5.63 39.11 9.29
C TRP A 100 4.90 38.41 10.43
N ASP A 101 3.82 37.69 10.09
CA ASP A 101 3.09 36.86 11.03
C ASP A 101 2.41 35.68 10.28
N THR A 102 1.73 34.80 11.02
CA THR A 102 0.97 33.68 10.46
C THR A 102 -0.39 33.52 11.11
N VAL A 103 -1.36 33.01 10.35
CA VAL A 103 -2.72 32.75 10.83
C VAL A 103 -2.70 31.70 11.94
N PHE A 104 -1.91 30.64 11.76
CA PHE A 104 -1.76 29.55 12.71
C PHE A 104 -0.32 29.54 13.24
N LYS A 105 -0.20 29.53 14.58
CA LYS A 105 1.08 29.69 15.29
C LYS A 105 1.41 28.37 16.02
N PRO A 106 2.19 27.47 15.41
CA PRO A 106 2.61 26.24 16.08
C PRO A 106 3.59 26.54 17.20
N GLU A 107 3.54 25.77 18.26
CA GLU A 107 4.49 25.84 19.37
C GLU A 107 5.39 24.59 19.35
N GLY A 108 6.70 24.80 19.18
CA GLY A 108 7.73 23.78 19.36
C GLY A 108 7.70 22.59 18.39
N ILE A 109 6.93 22.65 17.30
CA ILE A 109 6.71 21.53 16.39
C ILE A 109 7.36 21.78 15.03
N MET A 110 8.18 20.84 14.60
CA MET A 110 8.71 20.79 13.24
C MET A 110 7.62 20.35 12.26
N ASN A 111 7.54 21.00 11.08
CA ASN A 111 6.57 20.68 10.05
C ASN A 111 5.10 20.58 10.53
N PRO A 112 4.55 21.67 11.09
CA PRO A 112 3.21 21.64 11.69
C PRO A 112 2.11 21.27 10.67
N SER A 113 2.29 21.60 9.38
CA SER A 113 1.36 21.21 8.32
C SER A 113 1.32 19.71 8.03
N TYR A 114 2.21 18.92 8.66
CA TYR A 114 2.17 17.46 8.69
C TYR A 114 1.69 16.97 10.06
N TYR A 115 2.47 17.22 11.10
CA TYR A 115 2.25 16.60 12.41
C TYR A 115 1.06 17.17 13.19
N GLN A 116 0.60 18.38 12.85
CA GLN A 116 -0.62 19.00 13.38
C GLN A 116 -1.73 19.16 12.33
N ALA A 117 -1.66 18.46 11.20
CA ALA A 117 -2.62 18.65 10.12
C ALA A 117 -4.07 18.39 10.56
N TYR A 118 -4.31 17.39 11.41
CA TYR A 118 -5.63 17.10 11.95
C TYR A 118 -6.15 18.20 12.87
N ASP A 119 -5.31 18.71 13.78
CA ASP A 119 -5.66 19.79 14.69
C ASP A 119 -5.93 21.09 13.93
N TYR A 120 -5.12 21.36 12.91
CA TYR A 120 -5.28 22.54 12.06
C TYR A 120 -6.60 22.54 11.30
N ILE A 121 -7.03 21.40 10.76
CA ILE A 121 -8.34 21.30 10.11
C ILE A 121 -9.46 21.57 11.13
N ASN A 122 -9.35 21.07 12.36
CA ASN A 122 -10.30 21.37 13.42
C ASN A 122 -10.32 22.86 13.78
N CYS A 123 -9.20 23.58 13.62
CA CYS A 123 -9.10 25.03 13.78
C CYS A 123 -9.44 25.82 12.49
N ARG A 124 -10.05 25.19 11.49
CA ARG A 124 -10.47 25.79 10.21
C ARG A 124 -9.30 26.19 9.31
N TYR A 125 -8.24 25.39 9.31
CA TYR A 125 -7.12 25.53 8.37
C TYR A 125 -7.56 25.14 6.96
N PRO A 126 -7.32 25.99 5.93
CA PRO A 126 -7.96 25.81 4.63
C PRO A 126 -7.28 24.82 3.69
N LEU A 127 -6.06 24.38 3.98
CA LEU A 127 -5.26 23.56 3.05
C LEU A 127 -4.76 22.27 3.71
N VAL A 128 -4.64 21.20 2.92
CA VAL A 128 -3.98 19.96 3.31
C VAL A 128 -2.83 19.67 2.35
N LYS A 129 -1.64 19.45 2.86
CA LYS A 129 -0.48 19.10 2.04
C LYS A 129 -0.66 17.70 1.44
N ARG A 130 -0.49 17.58 0.13
CA ARG A 130 -0.51 16.30 -0.59
C ARG A 130 0.49 15.29 -0.01
N LYS A 131 1.71 15.76 0.33
CA LYS A 131 2.75 14.93 0.96
C LYS A 131 2.32 14.29 2.28
N LEU A 132 1.27 14.76 2.95
CA LEU A 132 0.68 14.10 4.12
C LEU A 132 0.33 12.64 3.81
N PHE A 133 -0.15 12.35 2.61
CA PHE A 133 -0.60 11.02 2.19
C PHE A 133 0.45 10.24 1.38
N SER A 134 1.39 10.93 0.73
CA SER A 134 2.34 10.35 -0.23
C SER A 134 3.79 10.34 0.23
N SER A 135 4.09 10.78 1.45
CA SER A 135 5.43 10.66 2.04
C SER A 135 5.72 9.24 2.50
N SER A 136 7.01 8.91 2.63
CA SER A 136 7.43 7.63 3.21
C SER A 136 6.83 7.42 4.60
N PRO A 137 6.32 6.22 4.92
CA PRO A 137 5.65 5.92 6.19
C PRO A 137 6.51 6.19 7.43
N GLU A 138 7.83 6.07 7.32
CA GLU A 138 8.75 6.32 8.44
C GLU A 138 8.63 7.75 8.98
N VAL A 139 8.24 8.71 8.14
CA VAL A 139 7.99 10.10 8.57
C VAL A 139 6.96 10.17 9.69
N TRP A 140 5.98 9.28 9.67
CA TRP A 140 4.89 9.25 10.64
C TRP A 140 5.20 8.37 11.84
N THR A 141 5.66 7.15 11.59
CA THR A 141 5.85 6.11 12.62
C THR A 141 6.98 6.41 13.59
N GLU A 142 7.92 7.29 13.24
CA GLU A 142 8.99 7.73 14.15
C GLU A 142 8.56 8.83 15.13
N VAL A 143 7.47 9.53 14.85
CA VAL A 143 7.08 10.73 15.60
C VAL A 143 5.67 10.61 16.20
N THR A 144 4.79 9.84 15.56
CA THR A 144 3.39 9.64 15.93
C THR A 144 3.03 8.15 15.86
N GLY A 145 1.78 7.81 16.18
CA GLY A 145 1.24 6.46 15.96
C GLY A 145 0.94 6.14 14.48
N GLY A 146 1.16 7.11 13.55
CA GLY A 146 0.89 6.94 12.13
C GLY A 146 -0.55 7.28 11.71
N GLU A 147 -1.42 7.65 12.64
CA GLU A 147 -2.86 7.84 12.44
C GLU A 147 -3.25 9.13 11.70
N ILE A 148 -2.38 10.16 11.69
CA ILE A 148 -2.72 11.50 11.22
C ILE A 148 -3.24 11.54 9.78
N PRO A 149 -2.61 10.89 8.79
CA PRO A 149 -3.12 10.93 7.42
C PRO A 149 -4.54 10.36 7.31
N ARG A 150 -4.81 9.26 8.00
CA ARG A 150 -6.15 8.65 8.01
C ARG A 150 -7.19 9.53 8.68
N LEU A 151 -6.88 10.07 9.85
CA LEU A 151 -7.79 10.98 10.58
C LEU A 151 -8.12 12.22 9.77
N VAL A 152 -7.14 12.75 9.02
CA VAL A 152 -7.36 13.89 8.11
C VAL A 152 -8.29 13.49 6.98
N MET A 153 -8.09 12.33 6.33
CA MET A 153 -8.97 11.86 5.26
C MET A 153 -10.42 11.71 5.73
N GLU A 154 -10.63 11.04 6.87
CA GLU A 154 -11.96 10.86 7.49
C GLU A 154 -12.61 12.21 7.87
N LYS A 155 -11.80 13.16 8.31
CA LYS A 155 -12.31 14.50 8.63
C LYS A 155 -12.74 15.27 7.39
N LEU A 156 -11.98 15.19 6.32
CA LEU A 156 -12.32 15.80 5.03
C LEU A 156 -13.64 15.25 4.49
N GLU A 157 -13.83 13.94 4.55
CA GLU A 157 -15.08 13.29 4.16
C GLU A 157 -16.27 13.78 5.00
N LYS A 158 -16.12 13.82 6.34
CA LYS A 158 -17.15 14.35 7.25
C LYS A 158 -17.48 15.82 7.02
N LEU A 159 -16.56 16.60 6.44
CA LEU A 159 -16.78 17.99 6.06
C LEU A 159 -17.44 18.12 4.67
N GLY A 160 -17.67 17.01 3.96
CA GLY A 160 -18.22 17.01 2.61
C GLY A 160 -17.21 17.42 1.53
N TYR A 161 -15.89 17.38 1.83
CA TYR A 161 -14.87 17.61 0.83
C TYR A 161 -14.84 16.42 -0.15
N PRO A 162 -14.66 16.64 -1.48
CA PRO A 162 -14.68 15.56 -2.47
C PRO A 162 -13.42 14.69 -2.37
N VAL A 163 -13.37 13.80 -1.37
CA VAL A 163 -12.20 12.91 -1.14
C VAL A 163 -11.92 11.96 -2.30
N SER A 164 -12.91 11.71 -3.16
CA SER A 164 -12.71 10.95 -4.41
C SER A 164 -11.67 11.60 -5.33
N GLU A 165 -11.62 12.94 -5.41
CA GLU A 165 -10.59 13.66 -6.18
C GLU A 165 -9.20 13.51 -5.57
N ILE A 166 -9.12 13.42 -4.24
CA ILE A 166 -7.86 13.13 -3.54
C ILE A 166 -7.39 11.71 -3.88
N TYR A 167 -8.30 10.74 -3.83
CA TYR A 167 -7.97 9.36 -4.21
C TYR A 167 -7.55 9.25 -5.67
N GLU A 168 -8.21 9.94 -6.60
CA GLU A 168 -7.84 9.97 -8.02
C GLU A 168 -6.40 10.46 -8.23
N ASP A 169 -6.01 11.59 -7.61
CA ASP A 169 -4.63 12.10 -7.67
C ASP A 169 -3.63 11.13 -7.02
N LEU A 170 -3.93 10.65 -5.81
CA LEU A 170 -3.01 9.80 -5.07
C LEU A 170 -2.80 8.43 -5.74
N LEU A 171 -3.86 7.81 -6.22
CA LEU A 171 -3.80 6.51 -6.91
C LEU A 171 -3.00 6.60 -8.21
N GLY A 172 -3.13 7.71 -8.96
CA GLY A 172 -2.38 7.92 -10.19
C GLY A 172 -0.89 8.18 -9.99
N THR A 173 -0.45 8.62 -8.81
CA THR A 173 0.87 9.23 -8.62
C THR A 173 1.69 8.67 -7.45
N THR A 174 1.13 7.78 -6.65
CA THR A 174 1.77 7.25 -5.45
C THR A 174 1.70 5.72 -5.43
N GLN A 175 2.77 5.08 -4.98
CA GLN A 175 2.80 3.62 -4.81
C GLN A 175 1.71 3.15 -3.86
N LEU A 176 1.07 2.04 -4.17
CA LEU A 176 -0.04 1.51 -3.40
C LEU A 176 0.38 1.09 -1.98
N SER A 177 1.61 0.59 -1.83
CA SER A 177 2.19 0.26 -0.53
C SER A 177 2.34 1.48 0.38
N VAL A 178 2.76 2.62 -0.19
CA VAL A 178 2.86 3.90 0.55
C VAL A 178 1.48 4.39 0.97
N LEU A 179 0.50 4.35 0.06
CA LEU A 179 -0.88 4.73 0.39
C LEU A 179 -1.48 3.81 1.46
N ASN A 180 -1.27 2.50 1.34
CA ASN A 180 -1.73 1.55 2.33
C ASN A 180 -1.12 1.82 3.72
N SER A 181 0.17 2.15 3.78
CA SER A 181 0.86 2.45 5.03
C SER A 181 0.42 3.78 5.67
N ASN A 182 0.07 4.79 4.87
CA ASN A 182 -0.29 6.11 5.37
C ASN A 182 -1.80 6.24 5.65
N ILE A 183 -2.66 5.76 4.75
CA ILE A 183 -4.12 5.88 4.86
C ILE A 183 -4.72 4.64 5.55
N HIS A 184 -3.96 3.55 5.63
CA HIS A 184 -4.37 2.28 6.23
C HIS A 184 -5.60 1.68 5.54
N PHE A 185 -5.39 1.08 4.36
CA PHE A 185 -6.40 0.30 3.66
C PHE A 185 -6.74 -1.03 4.36
N ASN A 186 -6.46 -1.10 5.65
CA ASN A 186 -6.78 -2.24 6.50
C ASN A 186 -8.03 -1.91 7.31
N GLN A 187 -9.03 -2.78 7.27
CA GLN A 187 -10.26 -2.56 8.01
C GLN A 187 -10.75 -3.83 8.70
N VAL A 188 -11.14 -3.66 9.97
CA VAL A 188 -11.91 -4.66 10.70
C VAL A 188 -13.37 -4.47 10.35
N ILE A 189 -13.98 -5.48 9.75
CA ILE A 189 -15.39 -5.48 9.34
C ILE A 189 -16.20 -6.29 10.35
N LEU A 190 -17.33 -5.75 10.80
CA LEU A 190 -18.24 -6.44 11.72
C LEU A 190 -18.81 -7.69 11.07
N ASP A 191 -18.90 -8.78 11.83
CA ASP A 191 -19.34 -10.09 11.36
C ASP A 191 -20.49 -10.69 12.15
N ASP A 192 -20.97 -9.98 13.17
CA ASP A 192 -22.08 -10.33 14.05
C ASP A 192 -23.34 -9.47 13.86
N ARG A 193 -23.22 -8.42 13.06
CA ARG A 193 -24.30 -7.51 12.68
C ARG A 193 -23.97 -6.81 11.37
N SER A 194 -24.98 -6.49 10.57
CA SER A 194 -24.81 -5.83 9.28
C SER A 194 -25.77 -4.67 9.08
N GLU A 195 -25.38 -3.79 8.16
CA GLU A 195 -26.28 -2.81 7.57
C GLU A 195 -27.30 -3.51 6.67
N ASN A 196 -28.48 -2.91 6.52
CA ASN A 196 -29.48 -3.38 5.55
C ASN A 196 -28.99 -3.02 4.14
N ILE A 197 -28.80 -4.04 3.31
CA ILE A 197 -28.35 -3.90 1.92
C ILE A 197 -29.45 -4.05 0.88
N ASP A 198 -30.72 -4.11 1.26
CA ASP A 198 -31.83 -4.33 0.32
C ASP A 198 -31.83 -3.34 -0.83
N LYS A 199 -31.62 -2.04 -0.55
CA LYS A 199 -31.49 -1.00 -1.57
C LYS A 199 -30.30 -1.20 -2.52
N VAL A 200 -29.20 -1.76 -2.00
CA VAL A 200 -28.05 -2.11 -2.84
C VAL A 200 -28.41 -3.26 -3.76
N LEU A 201 -29.07 -4.31 -3.22
CA LEU A 201 -29.51 -5.49 -3.99
C LEU A 201 -30.61 -5.17 -5.02
N GLU A 202 -31.33 -4.07 -4.86
CA GLU A 202 -32.29 -3.57 -5.85
C GLU A 202 -31.62 -2.89 -7.04
N SER A 203 -30.49 -2.21 -6.80
CA SER A 203 -29.80 -1.36 -7.78
C SER A 203 -28.53 -1.99 -8.36
N LYS A 204 -27.97 -3.00 -7.71
CA LYS A 204 -26.70 -3.65 -8.07
C LYS A 204 -26.85 -5.15 -8.26
N LYS A 205 -26.28 -5.66 -9.33
CA LYS A 205 -26.22 -7.10 -9.60
C LYS A 205 -24.95 -7.69 -9.01
N ILE A 206 -25.09 -8.78 -8.28
CA ILE A 206 -23.99 -9.45 -7.57
C ILE A 206 -23.78 -10.84 -8.16
N ALA A 207 -22.51 -11.19 -8.42
CA ALA A 207 -22.13 -12.53 -8.80
C ALA A 207 -20.99 -13.08 -7.95
N ALA A 208 -20.87 -14.39 -7.90
CA ALA A 208 -19.70 -15.09 -7.40
C ALA A 208 -19.16 -16.02 -8.49
N ILE A 209 -17.85 -15.98 -8.73
CA ILE A 209 -17.16 -16.92 -9.62
C ILE A 209 -16.37 -17.88 -8.72
N PHE A 210 -16.78 -19.13 -8.69
CA PHE A 210 -16.14 -20.17 -7.89
C PHE A 210 -15.42 -21.17 -8.78
N PHE A 211 -14.07 -21.14 -8.75
CA PHE A 211 -13.27 -22.16 -9.40
C PHE A 211 -13.03 -23.35 -8.46
N ALA A 212 -13.73 -24.45 -8.71
CA ALA A 212 -13.69 -25.69 -7.95
C ALA A 212 -12.86 -26.74 -8.71
N TYR A 213 -11.73 -27.12 -8.14
CA TYR A 213 -10.81 -28.09 -8.74
C TYR A 213 -10.85 -29.46 -8.05
N TYR A 214 -11.11 -29.48 -6.72
CA TYR A 214 -11.01 -30.68 -5.90
C TYR A 214 -12.41 -31.18 -5.50
N GLU A 215 -12.74 -32.40 -5.93
CA GLU A 215 -14.01 -33.04 -5.65
C GLU A 215 -14.25 -33.26 -4.13
N ASP A 216 -13.21 -33.62 -3.39
CA ASP A 216 -13.25 -33.89 -1.95
C ASP A 216 -13.32 -32.65 -1.05
N SER A 217 -13.40 -31.46 -1.63
CA SER A 217 -13.44 -30.19 -0.89
C SER A 217 -14.83 -29.56 -0.77
N VAL A 218 -15.84 -30.20 -1.32
CA VAL A 218 -17.21 -29.66 -1.43
C VAL A 218 -17.76 -29.19 -0.07
N ASP A 219 -17.76 -30.06 0.94
CA ASP A 219 -18.33 -29.78 2.26
C ASP A 219 -17.66 -28.60 2.97
N LYS A 220 -16.41 -28.33 2.65
CA LYS A 220 -15.63 -27.25 3.24
C LYS A 220 -16.16 -25.87 2.84
N TYR A 221 -16.65 -25.72 1.60
CA TYR A 221 -17.00 -24.41 1.04
C TYR A 221 -18.49 -24.09 1.07
N ILE A 222 -19.37 -25.07 1.27
CA ILE A 222 -20.81 -24.87 1.41
C ILE A 222 -21.16 -23.79 2.46
N PRO A 223 -20.57 -23.81 3.69
CA PRO A 223 -20.87 -22.80 4.70
C PRO A 223 -20.57 -21.37 4.24
N TYR A 224 -19.48 -21.17 3.48
CA TYR A 224 -19.10 -19.87 2.95
C TYR A 224 -20.05 -19.39 1.85
N ILE A 225 -20.37 -20.25 0.88
CA ILE A 225 -21.25 -19.92 -0.25
C ILE A 225 -22.66 -19.54 0.25
N ARG A 226 -23.14 -20.16 1.30
CA ARG A 226 -24.43 -19.84 1.92
C ARG A 226 -24.50 -18.46 2.61
N ASN A 227 -23.34 -17.80 2.80
CA ASN A 227 -23.29 -16.44 3.32
C ASN A 227 -23.56 -15.39 2.23
N LEU A 228 -23.55 -15.76 0.96
CA LEU A 228 -23.92 -14.87 -0.14
C LEU A 228 -25.40 -14.48 -0.07
N PRO A 229 -25.78 -13.25 -0.46
CA PRO A 229 -27.17 -12.85 -0.60
C PRO A 229 -27.95 -13.77 -1.55
N SER A 230 -29.24 -13.99 -1.28
CA SER A 230 -30.08 -14.92 -2.05
C SER A 230 -30.22 -14.62 -3.55
N LYS A 231 -29.99 -13.34 -3.94
CA LYS A 231 -30.04 -12.91 -5.34
C LYS A 231 -28.66 -12.97 -6.05
N THR A 232 -27.65 -13.56 -5.42
CA THR A 232 -26.32 -13.68 -6.02
C THR A 232 -26.31 -14.77 -7.07
N HIS A 233 -25.89 -14.43 -8.28
CA HIS A 233 -25.61 -15.41 -9.32
C HIS A 233 -24.26 -16.09 -9.07
N ILE A 234 -24.21 -17.41 -9.04
CA ILE A 234 -22.99 -18.19 -8.78
C ILE A 234 -22.56 -18.90 -10.05
N CYS A 235 -21.43 -18.52 -10.62
CA CYS A 235 -20.80 -19.24 -11.73
C CYS A 235 -19.76 -20.21 -11.17
N LEU A 236 -20.11 -21.48 -11.04
CA LEU A 236 -19.24 -22.55 -10.56
C LEU A 236 -18.52 -23.20 -11.73
N ILE A 237 -17.21 -23.12 -11.73
CA ILE A 237 -16.35 -23.56 -12.84
C ILE A 237 -15.43 -24.68 -12.37
N SER A 238 -15.31 -25.77 -13.16
CA SER A 238 -14.35 -26.82 -12.89
C SER A 238 -13.65 -27.27 -14.17
N THR A 239 -12.63 -28.10 -14.00
CA THR A 239 -11.93 -28.80 -15.10
C THR A 239 -12.42 -30.24 -15.26
N SER A 240 -13.33 -30.72 -14.39
CA SER A 240 -13.86 -32.08 -14.33
C SER A 240 -15.38 -32.08 -14.16
N ASN A 241 -16.08 -32.92 -14.87
CA ASN A 241 -17.50 -33.14 -14.72
C ASN A 241 -17.84 -33.79 -13.37
N GLU A 242 -16.97 -34.67 -12.90
CA GLU A 242 -17.11 -35.37 -11.62
C GLU A 242 -17.16 -34.34 -10.47
N THR A 243 -16.24 -33.38 -10.48
CA THR A 243 -16.24 -32.27 -9.53
C THR A 243 -17.53 -31.45 -9.62
N LEU A 244 -18.00 -31.10 -10.83
CA LEU A 244 -19.24 -30.36 -10.99
C LEU A 244 -20.44 -31.14 -10.47
N GLU A 245 -20.55 -32.44 -10.71
CA GLU A 245 -21.64 -33.27 -10.21
C GLU A 245 -21.61 -33.40 -8.68
N ALA A 246 -20.41 -33.49 -8.07
CA ALA A 246 -20.31 -33.49 -6.60
C ALA A 246 -20.85 -32.19 -6.01
N TYR A 247 -20.49 -31.03 -6.57
CA TYR A 247 -21.02 -29.73 -6.13
C TYR A 247 -22.52 -29.59 -6.46
N ARG A 248 -22.97 -30.03 -7.63
CA ARG A 248 -24.39 -30.00 -7.98
C ARG A 248 -25.24 -30.80 -7.01
N LYS A 249 -24.80 -32.01 -6.64
CA LYS A 249 -25.46 -32.84 -5.64
C LYS A 249 -25.47 -32.15 -4.27
N ALA A 250 -24.36 -31.59 -3.85
CA ALA A 250 -24.26 -30.94 -2.55
C ALA A 250 -25.11 -29.66 -2.44
N PHE A 251 -25.20 -28.88 -3.51
CA PHE A 251 -26.01 -27.66 -3.56
C PHE A 251 -27.48 -27.89 -3.89
N SER A 252 -27.89 -29.09 -4.32
CA SER A 252 -29.29 -29.40 -4.71
C SER A 252 -30.34 -29.12 -3.64
N HIS A 253 -29.95 -29.06 -2.37
CA HIS A 253 -30.84 -28.81 -1.22
C HIS A 253 -30.94 -27.33 -0.85
N TYR A 254 -30.28 -26.44 -1.56
CA TYR A 254 -30.23 -25.00 -1.28
C TYR A 254 -30.86 -24.24 -2.45
N ASP A 255 -31.63 -23.21 -2.14
CA ASP A 255 -32.19 -22.28 -3.12
C ASP A 255 -31.09 -21.26 -3.54
N LEU A 256 -30.28 -21.66 -4.52
CA LEU A 256 -29.14 -20.89 -5.04
C LEU A 256 -29.23 -20.82 -6.57
N ASP A 257 -29.01 -19.65 -7.13
CA ASP A 257 -28.86 -19.45 -8.59
C ASP A 257 -27.47 -19.84 -9.04
N ILE A 258 -27.27 -21.08 -9.49
CA ILE A 258 -25.94 -21.62 -9.86
C ILE A 258 -25.90 -22.03 -11.32
N GLU A 259 -25.00 -21.42 -12.06
CA GLU A 259 -24.55 -21.87 -13.38
C GLU A 259 -23.29 -22.72 -13.24
N TYR A 260 -23.22 -23.86 -13.97
CA TYR A 260 -22.09 -24.77 -13.95
C TYR A 260 -21.37 -24.73 -15.29
N ARG A 261 -20.04 -24.49 -15.28
CA ARG A 261 -19.22 -24.40 -16.48
C ARG A 261 -18.02 -25.34 -16.42
N ILE A 262 -17.67 -25.96 -17.54
CA ILE A 262 -16.39 -26.68 -17.72
C ILE A 262 -15.40 -25.77 -18.41
N LYS A 263 -14.15 -25.79 -17.95
CA LYS A 263 -13.01 -25.13 -18.60
C LYS A 263 -11.86 -26.11 -18.88
N ILE A 264 -11.01 -25.75 -19.79
CA ILE A 264 -9.74 -26.46 -20.07
C ILE A 264 -8.86 -26.39 -18.80
N ASN A 265 -8.20 -27.51 -18.45
CA ASN A 265 -7.27 -27.56 -17.32
C ASN A 265 -5.96 -26.81 -17.63
N LYS A 266 -6.04 -25.49 -17.75
CA LYS A 266 -4.93 -24.59 -18.03
C LYS A 266 -5.23 -23.21 -17.41
N GLY A 267 -4.21 -22.53 -16.86
CA GLY A 267 -4.34 -21.18 -16.33
C GLY A 267 -5.11 -21.04 -15.01
N ARG A 268 -5.36 -22.15 -14.30
CA ARG A 268 -5.95 -22.23 -12.93
C ARG A 268 -7.16 -21.30 -12.74
N ASP A 269 -7.21 -20.59 -11.62
CA ASP A 269 -8.22 -19.61 -11.23
C ASP A 269 -8.27 -18.39 -12.18
N PHE A 270 -7.12 -17.91 -12.63
CA PHE A 270 -7.11 -16.77 -13.55
C PHE A 270 -7.87 -17.06 -14.86
N ALA A 271 -7.66 -18.24 -15.43
CA ALA A 271 -8.40 -18.63 -16.63
C ALA A 271 -9.89 -18.90 -16.34
N ALA A 272 -10.24 -19.33 -15.11
CA ALA A 272 -11.62 -19.43 -14.71
C ALA A 272 -12.28 -18.04 -14.68
N TYR A 273 -11.62 -17.05 -14.06
CA TYR A 273 -12.16 -15.70 -13.93
C TYR A 273 -12.15 -14.94 -15.27
N CYS A 274 -11.01 -14.84 -15.93
CA CYS A 274 -10.83 -13.94 -17.07
C CYS A 274 -11.06 -14.56 -18.45
N ILE A 275 -11.25 -15.87 -18.55
CA ILE A 275 -11.55 -16.56 -19.82
C ILE A 275 -12.92 -17.22 -19.74
N ALA A 276 -13.12 -18.16 -18.81
CA ALA A 276 -14.34 -18.97 -18.75
C ALA A 276 -15.56 -18.21 -18.21
N ALA A 277 -15.34 -17.21 -17.36
CA ALA A 277 -16.39 -16.37 -16.77
C ALA A 277 -16.23 -14.88 -17.14
N ARG A 278 -15.59 -14.56 -18.26
CA ARG A 278 -15.35 -13.19 -18.70
C ARG A 278 -16.64 -12.37 -18.81
N ASP A 279 -17.70 -13.00 -19.29
CA ASP A 279 -19.04 -12.42 -19.46
C ASP A 279 -19.71 -12.02 -18.14
N ILE A 280 -19.37 -12.67 -17.02
CA ILE A 280 -19.86 -12.30 -15.68
C ILE A 280 -19.44 -10.88 -15.32
N PHE A 281 -18.20 -10.51 -15.61
CA PHE A 281 -17.72 -9.14 -15.36
C PHE A 281 -18.44 -8.08 -16.20
N ASP A 282 -19.01 -8.45 -17.34
CA ASP A 282 -19.76 -7.51 -18.18
C ASP A 282 -21.20 -7.31 -17.67
N GLN A 283 -21.76 -8.29 -16.97
CA GLN A 283 -23.17 -8.35 -16.58
C GLN A 283 -23.44 -7.94 -15.13
N TYR A 284 -22.46 -8.05 -14.23
CA TYR A 284 -22.62 -7.86 -12.79
C TYR A 284 -21.76 -6.70 -12.29
N ASP A 285 -22.25 -5.99 -11.25
CA ASP A 285 -21.58 -4.82 -10.69
C ASP A 285 -20.51 -5.21 -9.66
N TYR A 286 -20.81 -6.18 -8.78
CA TYR A 286 -19.88 -6.67 -7.75
C TYR A 286 -19.69 -8.17 -7.93
N ILE A 287 -18.44 -8.58 -8.02
CA ILE A 287 -18.03 -9.95 -8.30
C ILE A 287 -17.16 -10.49 -7.14
N CYS A 288 -17.57 -11.60 -6.54
CA CYS A 288 -16.76 -12.36 -5.59
C CYS A 288 -16.00 -13.45 -6.34
N CYS A 289 -14.70 -13.35 -6.46
CA CYS A 289 -13.83 -14.36 -7.04
C CYS A 289 -13.29 -15.28 -5.94
N VAL A 290 -13.60 -16.56 -5.99
CA VAL A 290 -13.16 -17.55 -5.00
C VAL A 290 -12.70 -18.83 -5.68
N LYS A 291 -11.81 -19.56 -5.00
CA LYS A 291 -11.34 -20.86 -5.48
C LYS A 291 -11.07 -21.81 -4.32
N ASP A 292 -11.16 -23.10 -4.58
CA ASP A 292 -10.61 -24.10 -3.67
C ASP A 292 -9.07 -24.13 -3.73
N LYS A 293 -8.45 -24.54 -2.64
CA LYS A 293 -6.99 -24.56 -2.54
C LYS A 293 -6.50 -25.77 -1.75
N LYS A 294 -5.54 -26.48 -2.32
CA LYS A 294 -4.65 -27.41 -1.61
C LYS A 294 -3.21 -27.01 -1.85
N SER A 295 -2.37 -27.19 -0.85
CA SER A 295 -0.93 -26.91 -0.91
C SER A 295 -0.15 -28.20 -0.63
N PRO A 296 -0.08 -29.13 -1.61
CA PRO A 296 0.48 -30.46 -1.38
C PRO A 296 1.97 -30.44 -0.98
N GLN A 297 2.67 -29.35 -1.28
CA GLN A 297 4.07 -29.12 -0.90
C GLN A 297 4.26 -28.75 0.58
N LEU A 298 3.18 -28.46 1.32
CA LEU A 298 3.18 -28.06 2.72
C LEU A 298 2.45 -29.08 3.58
N MET A 299 2.63 -28.99 4.91
CA MET A 299 1.75 -29.71 5.83
C MET A 299 0.29 -29.27 5.59
N GLN A 300 -0.64 -30.21 5.53
CA GLN A 300 -2.04 -29.95 5.23
C GLN A 300 -2.62 -28.81 6.07
N ILE A 301 -2.37 -28.80 7.38
CA ILE A 301 -2.88 -27.76 8.29
C ILE A 301 -2.43 -26.34 7.92
N VAL A 302 -1.23 -26.19 7.35
CA VAL A 302 -0.70 -24.90 6.91
C VAL A 302 -1.44 -24.44 5.66
N GLY A 303 -1.64 -25.34 4.69
CA GLY A 303 -2.43 -25.06 3.50
C GLY A 303 -3.88 -24.70 3.83
N ASP A 304 -4.51 -25.48 4.71
CA ASP A 304 -5.88 -25.24 5.17
C ASP A 304 -6.03 -23.93 5.94
N SER A 305 -5.01 -23.52 6.69
CA SER A 305 -5.01 -22.24 7.42
C SER A 305 -4.91 -21.06 6.46
N PHE A 306 -4.12 -21.19 5.40
CA PHE A 306 -4.05 -20.16 4.37
C PHE A 306 -5.37 -20.06 3.58
N ASP A 307 -5.93 -21.19 3.19
CA ASP A 307 -7.21 -21.23 2.51
C ASP A 307 -8.32 -20.59 3.36
N ARG A 308 -8.43 -20.96 4.66
CA ARG A 308 -9.37 -20.32 5.60
C ARG A 308 -9.16 -18.80 5.71
N LEU A 309 -7.92 -18.33 5.77
CA LEU A 309 -7.63 -16.88 5.82
C LEU A 309 -8.22 -16.17 4.59
N CYS A 310 -8.02 -16.73 3.39
CA CYS A 310 -8.55 -16.16 2.16
C CYS A 310 -10.08 -16.11 2.15
N TRP A 311 -10.73 -17.23 2.46
CA TRP A 311 -12.20 -17.32 2.45
C TRP A 311 -12.84 -16.47 3.56
N ASN A 312 -12.25 -16.44 4.75
CA ASN A 312 -12.70 -15.58 5.85
C ASN A 312 -12.63 -14.09 5.48
N GLY A 313 -11.65 -13.69 4.69
CA GLY A 313 -11.53 -12.30 4.23
C GLY A 313 -12.59 -11.84 3.24
N VAL A 314 -13.42 -12.76 2.71
CA VAL A 314 -14.44 -12.42 1.71
C VAL A 314 -15.86 -12.95 2.05
N LEU A 315 -15.98 -14.13 2.68
CA LEU A 315 -17.27 -14.82 2.88
C LEU A 315 -17.47 -15.39 4.30
N PHE A 316 -16.91 -14.76 5.34
CA PHE A 316 -16.87 -15.28 6.71
C PHE A 316 -18.25 -15.57 7.31
N SER A 317 -19.15 -14.60 7.28
CA SER A 317 -20.53 -14.70 7.77
C SER A 317 -21.46 -13.90 6.85
N LYS A 318 -22.77 -14.11 6.96
CA LYS A 318 -23.76 -13.34 6.22
C LYS A 318 -23.66 -11.84 6.52
N ASP A 319 -23.49 -11.47 7.78
CA ASP A 319 -23.34 -10.08 8.19
C ASP A 319 -22.06 -9.46 7.66
N TYR A 320 -20.95 -10.20 7.70
CA TYR A 320 -19.68 -9.78 7.11
C TYR A 320 -19.82 -9.50 5.60
N VAL A 321 -20.45 -10.40 4.86
CA VAL A 321 -20.69 -10.26 3.41
C VAL A 321 -21.54 -9.04 3.12
N ASN A 322 -22.63 -8.84 3.86
CA ASN A 322 -23.47 -7.66 3.73
C ASN A 322 -22.68 -6.36 3.96
N ASN A 323 -21.83 -6.33 4.96
CA ASN A 323 -20.97 -5.18 5.24
C ASN A 323 -19.93 -4.96 4.14
N CYS A 324 -19.33 -6.00 3.56
CA CYS A 324 -18.45 -5.87 2.38
C CYS A 324 -19.18 -5.25 1.19
N ILE A 325 -20.40 -5.70 0.90
CA ILE A 325 -21.25 -5.20 -0.19
C ILE A 325 -21.65 -3.74 0.07
N SER A 326 -22.04 -3.41 1.32
CA SER A 326 -22.35 -2.04 1.73
C SER A 326 -21.15 -1.11 1.52
N LEU A 327 -19.95 -1.52 1.92
CA LEU A 327 -18.71 -0.77 1.70
C LEU A 327 -18.43 -0.54 0.22
N LEU A 328 -18.50 -1.59 -0.61
CA LEU A 328 -18.35 -1.47 -2.06
C LEU A 328 -19.36 -0.48 -2.67
N SER A 329 -20.57 -0.42 -2.14
CA SER A 329 -21.61 0.49 -2.64
C SER A 329 -21.39 1.94 -2.20
N ARG A 330 -20.99 2.14 -0.94
CA ARG A 330 -20.85 3.47 -0.32
C ARG A 330 -19.55 4.18 -0.73
N GLU A 331 -18.44 3.45 -0.72
CA GLU A 331 -17.11 4.00 -1.00
C GLU A 331 -16.85 4.05 -2.50
N GLN A 332 -16.92 5.24 -3.11
CA GLN A 332 -16.80 5.38 -4.57
C GLN A 332 -15.44 4.87 -5.10
N SER A 333 -14.36 5.23 -4.45
CA SER A 333 -12.99 4.87 -4.85
C SER A 333 -12.53 3.49 -4.36
N LEU A 334 -13.35 2.76 -3.59
CA LEU A 334 -13.05 1.38 -3.20
C LEU A 334 -13.37 0.44 -4.36
N GLY A 335 -12.40 -0.35 -4.81
CA GLY A 335 -12.56 -1.27 -5.95
C GLY A 335 -12.49 -2.73 -5.60
N MET A 336 -11.75 -3.10 -4.57
CA MET A 336 -11.51 -4.50 -4.18
C MET A 336 -11.56 -4.68 -2.67
N ILE A 337 -11.93 -5.89 -2.22
CA ILE A 337 -11.83 -6.32 -0.81
C ILE A 337 -11.22 -7.73 -0.79
N PHE A 338 -10.18 -7.94 0.03
CA PHE A 338 -9.53 -9.24 0.20
C PHE A 338 -8.89 -9.39 1.59
N SER A 339 -8.47 -10.61 1.92
CA SER A 339 -7.82 -10.93 3.19
C SER A 339 -6.42 -10.30 3.31
N PRO A 340 -5.91 -10.07 4.53
CA PRO A 340 -4.51 -9.69 4.72
C PRO A 340 -3.56 -10.79 4.23
N PRO A 341 -2.28 -10.45 3.97
CA PRO A 341 -1.28 -11.45 3.64
C PRO A 341 -1.12 -12.45 4.80
N PRO A 342 -0.86 -13.73 4.52
CA PRO A 342 -0.61 -14.72 5.57
C PRO A 342 0.67 -14.37 6.33
N ASN A 343 0.61 -14.45 7.66
CA ASN A 343 1.73 -14.11 8.56
C ASN A 343 2.14 -15.28 9.46
N PHE A 344 2.04 -16.51 9.01
CA PHE A 344 2.30 -17.71 9.79
C PHE A 344 3.05 -18.77 8.97
N GLY A 345 3.78 -19.65 9.67
CA GLY A 345 4.52 -20.75 9.06
C GLY A 345 5.51 -20.29 7.97
N PRO A 346 5.49 -20.89 6.79
CA PRO A 346 6.38 -20.53 5.69
C PRO A 346 6.01 -19.20 5.01
N PHE A 347 4.88 -18.60 5.37
CA PHE A 347 4.39 -17.33 4.79
C PHE A 347 4.82 -16.09 5.60
N THR A 348 5.89 -16.18 6.38
CA THR A 348 6.43 -15.05 7.17
C THR A 348 7.36 -14.15 6.34
N THR A 349 7.01 -13.92 5.09
CA THR A 349 7.79 -13.11 4.13
C THR A 349 7.21 -11.71 3.93
N ILE A 350 6.45 -11.21 4.91
CA ILE A 350 5.92 -9.83 4.87
C ILE A 350 7.10 -8.86 4.77
N GLY A 351 7.05 -8.01 3.73
CA GLY A 351 8.12 -7.09 3.38
C GLY A 351 8.92 -7.48 2.13
N ASP A 352 8.79 -8.73 1.67
CA ASP A 352 9.33 -9.23 0.39
C ASP A 352 8.29 -10.11 -0.32
N GLU A 353 7.08 -9.60 -0.43
CA GLU A 353 5.94 -10.35 -0.97
C GLU A 353 6.04 -10.57 -2.48
N ILE A 354 6.84 -9.76 -3.18
CA ILE A 354 7.07 -9.93 -4.61
C ILE A 354 8.02 -11.10 -4.88
N GLY A 355 9.07 -11.26 -4.07
CA GLY A 355 10.02 -12.36 -4.14
C GLY A 355 10.50 -12.67 -5.56
N PRO A 356 10.53 -13.95 -5.98
CA PRO A 356 10.98 -14.37 -7.30
C PRO A 356 10.01 -13.99 -8.44
N ASN A 357 8.88 -13.35 -8.12
CA ASN A 357 7.83 -13.02 -9.11
C ASN A 357 8.04 -11.67 -9.80
N LEU A 358 9.05 -10.88 -9.41
CA LEU A 358 9.28 -9.53 -9.91
C LEU A 358 9.31 -9.48 -11.45
N SER A 359 10.05 -10.38 -12.10
CA SER A 359 10.14 -10.38 -13.57
C SER A 359 8.81 -10.69 -14.26
N ALA A 360 8.00 -11.60 -13.70
CA ALA A 360 6.67 -11.90 -14.22
C ALA A 360 5.70 -10.73 -13.99
N PHE A 361 5.82 -10.09 -12.83
CA PHE A 361 5.04 -8.93 -12.44
C PHE A 361 5.32 -7.73 -13.35
N GLU A 362 6.60 -7.37 -13.57
CA GLU A 362 6.99 -6.25 -14.45
C GLU A 362 6.54 -6.47 -15.91
N LYS A 363 6.69 -7.68 -16.44
CA LYS A 363 6.19 -8.02 -17.78
C LYS A 363 4.67 -7.88 -17.90
N LEU A 364 3.92 -8.23 -16.86
CA LEU A 364 2.48 -8.04 -16.82
C LEU A 364 2.10 -6.56 -16.73
N TRP A 365 2.85 -5.79 -15.95
CA TRP A 365 2.69 -4.36 -15.81
C TRP A 365 2.75 -3.66 -17.17
N GLU A 366 3.81 -3.93 -17.93
CA GLU A 366 3.98 -3.42 -19.29
C GLU A 366 2.88 -3.94 -20.24
N LYS A 367 2.60 -5.25 -20.17
CA LYS A 367 1.60 -5.91 -21.03
C LYS A 367 0.19 -5.36 -20.85
N LEU A 368 -0.16 -4.94 -19.65
CA LEU A 368 -1.47 -4.36 -19.31
C LEU A 368 -1.50 -2.83 -19.47
N GLY A 369 -0.38 -2.19 -19.78
CA GLY A 369 -0.29 -0.74 -19.90
C GLY A 369 -0.60 0.00 -18.59
N ILE A 370 -0.15 -0.55 -17.46
CA ILE A 370 -0.37 0.06 -16.14
C ILE A 370 0.55 1.27 -16.01
N ASN A 371 -0.03 2.44 -15.71
CA ASN A 371 0.67 3.73 -15.70
C ASN A 371 0.90 4.29 -14.28
N VAL A 372 0.49 3.58 -13.24
CA VAL A 372 0.73 3.97 -11.84
C VAL A 372 2.17 3.63 -11.42
N PRO A 373 2.71 4.19 -10.31
CA PRO A 373 4.07 3.89 -9.87
C PRO A 373 4.27 2.42 -9.51
N VAL A 374 5.30 1.79 -10.09
CA VAL A 374 5.58 0.36 -9.91
C VAL A 374 6.15 0.04 -8.53
N GLU A 375 5.71 -1.08 -7.97
CA GLU A 375 6.26 -1.67 -6.74
C GLU A 375 7.46 -2.58 -7.04
N LYS A 376 8.42 -2.65 -6.10
CA LYS A 376 9.63 -3.48 -6.27
C LYS A 376 9.95 -4.40 -5.09
N GLY A 377 9.21 -4.35 -4.02
CA GLY A 377 9.44 -5.15 -2.81
C GLY A 377 8.13 -5.55 -2.16
N GLN A 378 7.60 -4.64 -1.37
CA GLN A 378 6.29 -4.81 -0.74
C GLN A 378 5.19 -4.70 -1.79
N VAL A 379 4.21 -5.59 -1.74
CA VAL A 379 3.06 -5.53 -2.63
C VAL A 379 1.76 -5.62 -1.85
N VAL A 380 0.76 -4.89 -2.33
CA VAL A 380 -0.63 -5.01 -1.88
C VAL A 380 -1.34 -5.91 -2.88
N ALA A 381 -1.71 -7.12 -2.47
CA ALA A 381 -2.26 -8.11 -3.40
C ALA A 381 -3.24 -9.08 -2.73
N PRO A 382 -4.24 -9.59 -3.47
CA PRO A 382 -5.15 -10.63 -3.01
C PRO A 382 -4.46 -12.01 -3.05
N PHE A 383 -3.58 -12.28 -2.08
CA PHE A 383 -2.88 -13.56 -1.99
C PHE A 383 -3.89 -14.72 -1.93
N GLY A 384 -3.69 -15.74 -2.77
CA GLY A 384 -4.63 -16.81 -2.97
C GLY A 384 -5.69 -16.52 -4.04
N SER A 385 -5.69 -15.35 -4.67
CA SER A 385 -6.65 -14.92 -5.71
C SER A 385 -8.12 -15.05 -5.27
N VAL A 386 -8.40 -14.68 -4.01
CA VAL A 386 -9.74 -14.69 -3.41
C VAL A 386 -10.07 -13.26 -2.99
N PHE A 387 -11.09 -12.67 -3.62
CA PHE A 387 -11.41 -11.25 -3.44
C PHE A 387 -12.80 -10.87 -3.94
N TRP A 388 -13.33 -9.77 -3.43
CA TRP A 388 -14.41 -9.01 -4.05
C TRP A 388 -13.83 -7.95 -4.97
N ILE A 389 -14.51 -7.68 -6.10
CA ILE A 389 -14.10 -6.62 -7.03
C ILE A 389 -15.33 -5.94 -7.65
N LYS A 390 -15.27 -4.62 -7.82
CA LYS A 390 -16.18 -3.88 -8.68
C LYS A 390 -15.86 -4.13 -10.15
N LYS A 391 -16.88 -4.20 -10.98
CA LYS A 391 -16.73 -4.28 -12.44
C LYS A 391 -15.77 -3.22 -12.97
N GLU A 392 -15.95 -1.98 -12.54
CA GLU A 392 -15.15 -0.84 -13.00
C GLU A 392 -13.65 -0.96 -12.62
N ALA A 393 -13.35 -1.62 -11.50
CA ALA A 393 -11.99 -1.84 -11.02
C ALA A 393 -11.29 -3.04 -11.71
N SER A 394 -11.95 -3.70 -12.63
CA SER A 394 -11.41 -4.83 -13.41
C SER A 394 -11.09 -4.47 -14.86
N ARG A 395 -11.31 -3.22 -15.28
CA ARG A 395 -11.17 -2.79 -16.69
C ARG A 395 -9.77 -3.01 -17.24
N THR A 396 -8.74 -2.62 -16.50
CA THR A 396 -7.35 -2.79 -16.93
C THR A 396 -7.00 -4.26 -17.16
N ILE A 397 -7.33 -5.16 -16.23
CA ILE A 397 -7.00 -6.58 -16.39
C ILE A 397 -7.83 -7.26 -17.48
N LEU A 398 -9.05 -6.79 -17.70
CA LEU A 398 -9.98 -7.28 -18.71
C LEU A 398 -9.95 -6.50 -20.03
N SER A 399 -9.08 -5.49 -20.15
CA SER A 399 -8.92 -4.67 -21.38
C SER A 399 -8.52 -5.50 -22.60
N ARG A 400 -7.91 -6.66 -22.35
CA ARG A 400 -7.51 -7.59 -23.39
C ARG A 400 -8.29 -8.91 -23.31
N SER A 401 -8.47 -9.54 -24.47
CA SER A 401 -9.05 -10.88 -24.56
C SER A 401 -7.98 -11.92 -24.25
N TRP A 402 -7.95 -12.39 -22.99
CA TRP A 402 -7.08 -13.46 -22.57
C TRP A 402 -7.47 -14.78 -23.23
N THR A 403 -6.48 -15.57 -23.60
CA THR A 403 -6.69 -16.89 -24.23
C THR A 403 -5.97 -17.98 -23.46
N TYR A 404 -6.42 -19.23 -23.64
CA TYR A 404 -5.74 -20.39 -23.05
C TYR A 404 -4.32 -20.59 -23.61
N ASP A 405 -4.02 -20.09 -24.81
CA ASP A 405 -2.68 -20.24 -25.40
C ASP A 405 -1.63 -19.39 -24.67
N GLU A 406 -2.05 -18.27 -24.07
CA GLU A 406 -1.18 -17.42 -23.25
C GLU A 406 -0.87 -18.03 -21.88
N MET A 407 -1.64 -19.01 -21.44
CA MET A 407 -1.46 -19.61 -20.11
C MET A 407 -0.28 -20.62 -20.14
N PRO A 408 0.51 -20.66 -19.06
CA PRO A 408 1.62 -21.62 -18.97
C PRO A 408 1.10 -23.06 -18.92
N LYS A 409 1.95 -24.01 -19.35
CA LYS A 409 1.65 -25.45 -19.26
C LYS A 409 1.83 -25.95 -17.83
N GLU A 410 0.96 -26.85 -17.39
CA GLU A 410 1.12 -27.58 -16.13
C GLU A 410 2.09 -28.77 -16.30
N PRO A 411 2.82 -29.19 -15.23
CA PRO A 411 2.85 -28.60 -13.90
C PRO A 411 3.69 -27.31 -13.85
N LEU A 412 3.24 -26.35 -13.06
CA LEU A 412 3.96 -25.08 -12.86
C LEU A 412 5.06 -25.22 -11.81
N ALA A 413 6.10 -24.38 -11.93
CA ALA A 413 7.04 -24.16 -10.86
C ALA A 413 6.31 -23.65 -9.59
N PRO A 414 6.85 -23.95 -8.40
CA PRO A 414 6.24 -23.54 -7.13
C PRO A 414 6.04 -22.02 -7.00
N ASP A 415 6.90 -21.22 -7.64
CA ASP A 415 6.86 -19.77 -7.66
C ASP A 415 7.53 -19.21 -8.92
N GLY A 416 7.54 -17.88 -9.13
CA GLY A 416 8.19 -17.22 -10.27
C GLY A 416 7.47 -17.36 -11.61
N THR A 417 6.20 -17.77 -11.62
CA THR A 417 5.44 -18.00 -12.86
C THR A 417 4.53 -16.83 -13.22
N LEU A 418 4.03 -16.82 -14.46
CA LEU A 418 3.05 -15.86 -14.93
C LEU A 418 1.83 -15.76 -13.98
N LEU A 419 1.32 -16.91 -13.50
CA LEU A 419 0.13 -16.93 -12.64
C LEU A 419 0.41 -16.33 -11.26
N HIS A 420 1.62 -16.47 -10.73
CA HIS A 420 2.03 -15.80 -9.49
C HIS A 420 2.19 -14.27 -9.68
N GLY A 421 2.67 -13.84 -10.83
CA GLY A 421 2.65 -12.42 -11.22
C GLY A 421 1.23 -11.88 -11.34
N ILE A 422 0.31 -12.67 -11.93
CA ILE A 422 -1.11 -12.32 -12.05
C ILE A 422 -1.79 -12.19 -10.69
N GLU A 423 -1.52 -13.07 -9.74
CA GLU A 423 -2.05 -12.96 -8.37
C GLU A 423 -1.71 -11.60 -7.75
N ARG A 424 -0.52 -11.08 -8.02
CA ARG A 424 -0.03 -9.81 -7.47
C ARG A 424 -0.49 -8.57 -8.22
N ILE A 425 -0.90 -8.70 -9.49
CA ILE A 425 -1.21 -7.54 -10.33
C ILE A 425 -2.63 -6.99 -10.14
N TRP A 426 -3.58 -7.77 -9.60
CA TRP A 426 -4.99 -7.41 -9.51
C TRP A 426 -5.24 -6.05 -8.84
N ALA A 427 -4.62 -5.79 -7.70
CA ALA A 427 -4.80 -4.54 -6.97
C ALA A 427 -4.22 -3.33 -7.72
N TYR A 428 -3.14 -3.54 -8.49
CA TYR A 428 -2.53 -2.49 -9.31
C TYR A 428 -3.31 -2.22 -10.60
N ALA A 429 -3.94 -3.24 -11.16
CA ALA A 429 -4.89 -3.05 -12.25
C ALA A 429 -6.10 -2.23 -11.77
N ALA A 430 -6.63 -2.52 -10.57
CA ALA A 430 -7.66 -1.70 -9.95
C ALA A 430 -7.19 -0.28 -9.63
N GLN A 431 -5.96 -0.11 -9.15
CA GLN A 431 -5.34 1.20 -8.93
C GLN A 431 -5.26 2.01 -10.25
N ASN A 432 -4.85 1.38 -11.34
CA ASN A 432 -4.80 2.01 -12.66
C ASN A 432 -6.19 2.40 -13.18
N ASP A 433 -7.24 1.70 -12.74
CA ASP A 433 -8.64 2.04 -13.00
C ASP A 433 -9.20 3.14 -12.07
N GLY A 434 -8.40 3.65 -11.12
CA GLY A 434 -8.76 4.69 -10.16
C GLY A 434 -9.36 4.19 -8.84
N TYR A 435 -9.11 2.92 -8.47
CA TYR A 435 -9.68 2.30 -7.29
C TYR A 435 -8.62 1.78 -6.31
N TYR A 436 -8.84 2.01 -5.01
CA TYR A 436 -8.00 1.42 -3.98
C TYR A 436 -8.56 0.06 -3.52
N PRO A 437 -7.70 -0.87 -3.06
CA PRO A 437 -8.12 -2.10 -2.43
C PRO A 437 -8.31 -1.91 -0.92
N LEU A 438 -9.19 -2.71 -0.31
CA LEU A 438 -9.34 -2.83 1.14
C LEU A 438 -8.87 -4.21 1.60
N ILE A 439 -7.99 -4.22 2.59
CA ILE A 439 -7.55 -5.43 3.28
C ILE A 439 -8.47 -5.64 4.48
N ALA A 440 -9.30 -6.66 4.44
CA ALA A 440 -10.40 -6.85 5.38
C ALA A 440 -10.22 -8.06 6.29
N ILE A 441 -10.55 -7.88 7.57
CA ILE A 441 -10.55 -8.94 8.59
C ILE A 441 -11.91 -8.92 9.29
N PRO A 442 -12.54 -10.09 9.50
CA PRO A 442 -13.72 -10.21 10.37
C PRO A 442 -13.41 -9.76 11.80
N SER A 443 -14.33 -9.05 12.44
CA SER A 443 -14.14 -8.51 13.79
C SER A 443 -13.80 -9.58 14.82
N SER A 444 -14.41 -10.77 14.73
CA SER A 444 -14.14 -11.90 15.63
C SER A 444 -12.76 -12.56 15.45
N LEU A 445 -12.03 -12.25 14.37
CA LEU A 445 -10.68 -12.79 14.09
C LEU A 445 -9.58 -11.72 14.17
N SER A 446 -9.93 -10.47 14.36
CA SER A 446 -9.00 -9.35 14.30
C SER A 446 -7.97 -9.37 15.43
N ASP A 447 -8.39 -9.70 16.64
CA ASP A 447 -7.52 -9.82 17.82
C ASP A 447 -6.47 -10.94 17.65
N VAL A 448 -6.86 -12.07 17.06
CA VAL A 448 -5.93 -13.17 16.76
C VAL A 448 -4.89 -12.73 15.72
N TYR A 449 -5.32 -12.11 14.64
CA TYR A 449 -4.42 -11.68 13.57
C TYR A 449 -3.42 -10.61 14.05
N TYR A 450 -3.92 -9.54 14.66
CA TYR A 450 -3.07 -8.46 15.17
C TYR A 450 -2.24 -8.90 16.38
N GLY A 451 -2.81 -9.70 17.27
CA GLY A 451 -2.10 -10.29 18.43
C GLY A 451 -0.91 -11.14 17.98
N ASN A 452 -1.09 -12.02 17.01
CA ASN A 452 0.00 -12.83 16.45
C ASN A 452 1.07 -11.96 15.77
N THR A 453 0.67 -10.93 15.03
CA THR A 453 1.62 -10.00 14.41
C THR A 453 2.44 -9.26 15.47
N PHE A 454 1.79 -8.76 16.53
CA PHE A 454 2.46 -8.11 17.66
C PHE A 454 3.44 -9.05 18.39
N LEU A 455 3.04 -10.30 18.66
CA LEU A 455 3.91 -11.28 19.31
C LEU A 455 5.18 -11.55 18.49
N ARG A 456 5.07 -11.68 17.18
CA ARG A 456 6.21 -11.87 16.28
C ARG A 456 7.13 -10.66 16.25
N LEU A 457 6.55 -9.45 16.16
CA LEU A 457 7.32 -8.20 16.22
C LEU A 457 8.07 -8.11 17.56
N ARG A 458 7.42 -8.43 18.68
CA ARG A 458 8.03 -8.46 20.01
C ARG A 458 9.22 -9.42 20.07
N ASP A 459 9.07 -10.62 19.52
CA ASP A 459 10.13 -11.63 19.56
C ASP A 459 11.33 -11.22 18.70
N LEU A 460 11.07 -10.64 17.51
CA LEU A 460 12.11 -10.05 16.66
C LEU A 460 12.84 -8.91 17.36
N ASN A 461 12.09 -7.97 17.95
CA ASN A 461 12.67 -6.85 18.69
C ASN A 461 13.49 -7.32 19.88
N ALA A 462 13.02 -8.33 20.63
CA ALA A 462 13.78 -8.89 21.73
C ALA A 462 15.14 -9.48 21.29
N CYS A 463 15.20 -10.08 20.11
CA CYS A 463 16.45 -10.55 19.52
C CYS A 463 17.37 -9.36 19.11
N LEU A 464 16.80 -8.31 18.52
CA LEU A 464 17.55 -7.12 18.12
C LEU A 464 18.09 -6.34 19.33
N PHE A 465 17.28 -6.12 20.37
CA PHE A 465 17.71 -5.45 21.61
C PHE A 465 18.83 -6.19 22.32
N LYS A 466 18.80 -7.52 22.36
CA LYS A 466 19.89 -8.32 22.94
C LYS A 466 21.22 -8.16 22.20
N ARG A 467 21.18 -7.78 20.92
CA ARG A 467 22.35 -7.75 20.05
C ARG A 467 22.87 -6.35 19.77
N TYR A 468 22.00 -5.33 19.68
CA TYR A 468 22.33 -4.05 19.08
C TYR A 468 21.88 -2.81 19.86
N ASP A 469 21.06 -2.93 20.88
CA ASP A 469 20.53 -1.81 21.67
C ASP A 469 19.95 -0.65 20.81
N PRO A 470 18.96 -0.92 19.93
CA PRO A 470 18.39 0.10 19.09
C PRO A 470 17.45 1.02 19.89
N HIS A 471 17.44 2.33 19.57
CA HIS A 471 16.64 3.32 20.28
C HIS A 471 15.34 3.71 19.52
N SER A 472 15.22 3.36 18.24
CA SER A 472 14.07 3.69 17.41
C SER A 472 13.91 2.70 16.25
N HIS A 473 12.76 2.74 15.57
CA HIS A 473 12.54 1.96 14.34
C HIS A 473 13.58 2.27 13.27
N GLN A 474 13.94 3.55 13.08
CA GLN A 474 15.01 3.92 12.14
C GLN A 474 16.37 3.36 12.54
N SER A 475 16.70 3.33 13.83
CA SER A 475 17.95 2.70 14.27
C SER A 475 17.94 1.18 14.07
N MET A 476 16.80 0.52 14.24
CA MET A 476 16.63 -0.89 13.88
C MET A 476 16.84 -1.12 12.39
N LEU A 477 16.21 -0.31 11.52
CA LEU A 477 16.38 -0.41 10.07
C LEU A 477 17.82 -0.18 9.61
N LYS A 478 18.56 0.75 10.24
CA LYS A 478 19.98 0.97 9.97
C LYS A 478 20.85 -0.22 10.36
N ILE A 479 20.49 -0.92 11.43
CA ILE A 479 21.22 -2.07 11.93
C ILE A 479 20.99 -3.33 11.09
N VAL A 480 19.74 -3.58 10.69
CA VAL A 480 19.34 -4.80 9.96
C VAL A 480 19.18 -4.57 8.47
N GLY A 481 19.02 -3.31 8.05
CA GLY A 481 18.92 -2.94 6.64
C GLY A 481 20.23 -3.16 5.90
N PRO A 482 20.20 -3.26 4.56
CA PRO A 482 21.41 -3.35 3.77
C PRO A 482 22.24 -2.09 4.01
N SER A 483 23.41 -2.25 4.66
CA SER A 483 24.42 -1.20 4.68
C SER A 483 24.76 -0.79 3.22
N ASP A 484 25.18 0.45 2.98
CA ASP A 484 25.67 0.84 1.65
C ASP A 484 26.80 -0.07 1.18
N ASP A 485 27.54 -0.69 2.10
CA ASP A 485 28.47 -1.79 1.84
C ASP A 485 27.77 -3.10 1.40
N GLN A 486 26.55 -3.38 1.84
CA GLN A 486 25.80 -4.58 1.40
C GLN A 486 25.20 -4.42 -0.01
N LYS A 487 24.90 -3.21 -0.48
CA LYS A 487 24.63 -2.97 -1.91
C LYS A 487 25.83 -3.38 -2.76
N ASN A 488 27.05 -3.26 -2.23
CA ASN A 488 28.27 -3.77 -2.85
C ASN A 488 28.47 -5.28 -2.64
N ILE A 489 27.88 -5.89 -1.59
CA ILE A 489 27.99 -7.33 -1.32
C ILE A 489 27.16 -8.15 -2.31
N ASN A 490 25.98 -7.70 -2.70
CA ASN A 490 25.20 -8.32 -3.78
C ASN A 490 25.85 -8.21 -5.16
N GLN A 491 26.84 -7.31 -5.34
CA GLN A 491 27.74 -7.27 -6.50
C GLN A 491 29.04 -8.05 -6.30
N ILE A 492 29.25 -8.63 -5.13
CA ILE A 492 30.40 -9.51 -4.92
C ILE A 492 30.08 -10.85 -5.59
N SER A 493 30.42 -10.88 -6.83
CA SER A 493 30.26 -11.95 -7.77
C SER A 493 30.67 -13.28 -7.13
N VAL A 494 29.73 -14.24 -7.07
CA VAL A 494 29.99 -15.67 -6.82
C VAL A 494 31.22 -16.11 -7.61
N LEU A 495 31.46 -15.52 -8.77
CA LEU A 495 32.67 -15.66 -9.59
C LEU A 495 33.97 -15.23 -8.86
N LYS A 496 33.96 -14.21 -8.00
CA LYS A 496 35.17 -13.85 -7.21
C LYS A 496 35.43 -14.87 -6.09
N LEU A 497 34.39 -15.35 -5.43
CA LEU A 497 34.51 -16.40 -4.43
C LEU A 497 35.03 -17.71 -5.06
N ILE A 498 34.43 -18.13 -6.15
CA ILE A 498 34.88 -19.30 -6.93
C ILE A 498 36.33 -19.11 -7.38
N LYS A 499 36.69 -17.94 -7.91
CA LYS A 499 38.06 -17.61 -8.32
C LYS A 499 39.05 -17.72 -7.16
N TYR A 500 38.71 -17.15 -6.00
CA TYR A 500 39.62 -17.21 -4.84
C TYR A 500 39.75 -18.63 -4.26
N CYS A 501 38.65 -19.37 -4.19
CA CYS A 501 38.65 -20.79 -3.79
C CYS A 501 39.47 -21.65 -4.76
N PHE A 502 39.27 -21.48 -6.06
CA PHE A 502 39.97 -22.21 -7.10
C PHE A 502 41.50 -21.97 -7.01
N PHE A 503 41.92 -20.70 -7.01
CA PHE A 503 43.35 -20.37 -6.95
C PHE A 503 43.99 -20.69 -5.59
N ALA A 504 43.27 -20.60 -4.49
CA ALA A 504 43.76 -21.05 -3.18
C ALA A 504 43.95 -22.57 -3.11
N LYS A 505 43.23 -23.36 -3.92
CA LYS A 505 43.31 -24.82 -3.97
C LYS A 505 44.38 -25.32 -4.98
N PHE A 506 44.45 -24.72 -6.15
CA PHE A 506 45.21 -25.23 -7.30
C PHE A 506 46.56 -24.56 -7.57
N LEU A 507 46.89 -23.45 -6.89
CA LEU A 507 48.21 -22.81 -7.00
C LEU A 507 49.19 -23.32 -5.95
N SER A 508 50.49 -23.12 -6.18
CA SER A 508 51.58 -23.47 -5.25
C SER A 508 52.42 -22.24 -4.85
N GLY A 509 53.15 -22.35 -3.73
CA GLY A 509 54.10 -21.33 -3.25
C GLY A 509 53.45 -20.00 -2.87
N LYS A 510 54.16 -18.88 -3.00
CA LYS A 510 53.70 -17.51 -2.62
C LYS A 510 52.38 -17.09 -3.24
N ARG A 511 52.03 -17.61 -4.42
CA ARG A 511 50.76 -17.32 -5.09
C ARG A 511 49.57 -17.97 -4.36
N LYS A 512 49.75 -19.20 -3.87
CA LYS A 512 48.73 -19.90 -3.07
C LYS A 512 48.40 -19.16 -1.76
N GLU A 513 49.46 -18.67 -1.11
CA GLU A 513 49.31 -17.95 0.17
C GLU A 513 48.61 -16.59 -0.03
N HIS A 514 48.94 -15.90 -1.12
CA HIS A 514 48.28 -14.65 -1.52
C HIS A 514 46.75 -14.84 -1.72
N TYR A 515 46.33 -15.89 -2.43
CA TYR A 515 44.89 -16.15 -2.64
C TYR A 515 44.21 -16.70 -1.39
N ARG A 516 44.91 -17.42 -0.50
CA ARG A 516 44.37 -17.80 0.82
C ARG A 516 44.12 -16.57 1.71
N LYS A 517 45.03 -15.62 1.75
CA LYS A 517 44.82 -14.35 2.47
C LYS A 517 43.66 -13.56 1.88
N LYS A 518 43.56 -13.47 0.58
CA LYS A 518 42.41 -12.84 -0.09
C LYS A 518 41.10 -13.53 0.23
N LEU A 519 41.05 -14.86 0.26
CA LEU A 519 39.88 -15.63 0.62
C LEU A 519 39.49 -15.40 2.09
N GLN A 520 40.47 -15.37 3.01
CA GLN A 520 40.21 -15.10 4.44
C GLN A 520 39.69 -13.69 4.68
N VAL A 521 40.27 -12.67 4.02
CA VAL A 521 39.77 -11.29 4.09
C VAL A 521 38.37 -11.19 3.50
N TYR A 522 38.11 -11.95 2.44
CA TYR A 522 36.81 -12.01 1.80
C TYR A 522 35.76 -12.68 2.69
N LEU A 523 36.09 -13.82 3.31
CA LEU A 523 35.20 -14.53 4.24
C LEU A 523 34.97 -13.77 5.56
N LYS A 524 35.96 -13.02 6.06
CA LYS A 524 35.79 -12.13 7.23
C LYS A 524 34.78 -11.01 7.02
N LYS A 525 34.47 -10.65 5.77
CA LYS A 525 33.41 -9.68 5.46
C LYS A 525 32.00 -10.29 5.55
N PHE A 526 31.91 -11.63 5.67
CA PHE A 526 30.65 -12.37 5.79
C PHE A 526 30.39 -12.91 7.21
N MET A 527 31.38 -12.87 8.08
CA MET A 527 31.24 -13.19 9.50
C MET A 527 31.11 -11.92 10.33
#